data_39b614f23f578f5e747296ec66f6578f
#
_entry.id   39b614f23f578f5e747296ec66f6578f
#
_cell.length_a   1.000
_cell.length_b   1.000
_cell.length_c   1.000
_cell.angle_alpha   90.00
_cell.angle_beta   90.00
_cell.angle_gamma   90.00
#
_symmetry.space_group_name_H-M   'P 1'
#
loop_
_entity.id
_entity.type
_entity.pdbx_description
1 polymer ?
#
loop_
_entity_poly.entity_id
_entity_poly.type
_entity_poly.pdbx_seq_one_letter_code
_entity_poly.pdbx_strand_id
1 'polypeptide(L)'
;MTRTRHQFRWLVLLLFASTLVSIRASHAAPGAATITYRRVFKGSSPEFIEIKVSDQGKSTFEIRQLEEDADAEPFEAGTAVRQKIFELAAELQNFAIADLDVQKKIAYLGQKTFRYERDSEVHEATFNYTLNVPANQLAQIFEGLARQQSDLVLLERRIKYDRLGVNDALRQFESDMDHRLLPEPERLLPALDRIAADSHFVEIARTRARALAEHIRASRDH
;
A
#
# COMPACT_ATOMS: atom_id res chain seq x y z
N MET A 1 18.16 -0.21 -102.50
CA MET A 1 19.29 -0.29 -101.54
C MET A 1 19.02 0.71 -100.45
N THR A 2 18.53 0.26 -99.25
CA THR A 2 18.74 1.02 -98.02
C THR A 2 18.10 0.27 -96.86
N ARG A 3 18.86 0.03 -95.86
CA ARG A 3 18.62 -0.75 -94.69
C ARG A 3 17.75 -0.07 -93.67
N THR A 4 16.71 -0.69 -93.26
CA THR A 4 15.85 -0.30 -92.13
C THR A 4 16.53 -0.69 -90.83
N ARG A 5 16.69 0.27 -89.88
CA ARG A 5 17.19 0.03 -88.55
C ARG A 5 16.00 0.10 -87.59
N HIS A 6 15.63 -1.03 -86.99
CA HIS A 6 14.69 -1.13 -85.88
C HIS A 6 15.31 -0.58 -84.59
N GLN A 7 14.71 0.37 -84.00
CA GLN A 7 15.03 0.88 -82.67
C GLN A 7 14.14 0.14 -81.65
N PHE A 8 14.80 -0.70 -80.84
CA PHE A 8 14.16 -1.36 -79.73
C PHE A 8 14.09 -0.40 -78.52
N ARG A 9 12.88 0.01 -78.19
CA ARG A 9 12.62 0.86 -76.97
C ARG A 9 12.40 -0.08 -75.82
N TRP A 10 13.32 -0.13 -74.90
CA TRP A 10 13.19 -0.82 -73.57
C TRP A 10 12.34 0.06 -72.67
N LEU A 11 11.16 -0.40 -72.28
CA LEU A 11 10.30 0.21 -71.25
C LEU A 11 10.70 -0.38 -69.92
N VAL A 12 11.40 0.42 -69.12
CA VAL A 12 11.76 0.07 -67.75
C VAL A 12 10.57 0.47 -66.85
N LEU A 13 9.82 -0.51 -66.41
CA LEU A 13 8.76 -0.35 -65.40
C LEU A 13 9.40 -0.34 -64.01
N LEU A 14 9.54 0.85 -63.40
CA LEU A 14 9.93 1.00 -62.01
C LEU A 14 8.70 0.74 -61.12
N LEU A 15 8.67 -0.46 -60.52
CA LEU A 15 7.74 -0.82 -59.46
C LEU A 15 8.21 -0.16 -58.16
N PHE A 16 7.55 0.96 -57.78
CA PHE A 16 7.73 1.55 -56.45
C PHE A 16 6.90 0.70 -55.45
N ALA A 17 7.58 -0.22 -54.75
CA ALA A 17 6.99 -0.91 -53.61
C ALA A 17 6.99 0.01 -52.42
N SER A 18 5.86 0.67 -52.17
CA SER A 18 5.63 1.46 -50.95
C SER A 18 5.48 0.52 -49.75
N THR A 19 6.53 0.28 -49.01
CA THR A 19 6.46 -0.37 -47.71
C THR A 19 5.82 0.58 -46.70
N LEU A 20 4.53 0.43 -46.43
CA LEU A 20 3.87 1.04 -45.27
C LEU A 20 4.49 0.46 -44.02
N VAL A 21 5.46 1.15 -43.43
CA VAL A 21 5.92 0.90 -42.07
C VAL A 21 4.80 1.36 -41.12
N SER A 22 3.95 0.41 -40.71
CA SER A 22 3.00 0.64 -39.62
C SER A 22 3.78 0.84 -38.34
N ILE A 23 4.03 2.09 -37.95
CA ILE A 23 4.53 2.45 -36.62
C ILE A 23 3.40 2.09 -35.64
N ARG A 24 3.46 0.88 -35.09
CA ARG A 24 2.66 0.56 -33.91
C ARG A 24 3.23 1.40 -32.79
N ALA A 25 2.50 2.45 -32.42
CA ALA A 25 2.74 3.12 -31.15
C ALA A 25 2.59 2.06 -30.05
N SER A 26 3.72 1.58 -29.53
CA SER A 26 3.72 0.73 -28.34
C SER A 26 3.24 1.60 -27.20
N HIS A 27 1.96 1.53 -26.88
CA HIS A 27 1.46 2.07 -25.62
C HIS A 27 2.13 1.22 -24.56
N ALA A 28 3.18 1.75 -23.91
CA ALA A 28 3.67 1.19 -22.67
C ALA A 28 2.48 1.05 -21.72
N ALA A 29 2.34 -0.12 -21.09
CA ALA A 29 1.31 -0.30 -20.07
C ALA A 29 1.48 0.83 -19.02
N PRO A 30 0.37 1.43 -18.54
CA PRO A 30 0.48 2.45 -17.51
C PRO A 30 1.32 1.96 -16.35
N GLY A 31 2.20 2.82 -15.82
CA GLY A 31 2.99 2.52 -14.63
C GLY A 31 2.09 2.19 -13.44
N ALA A 32 2.65 1.48 -12.47
CA ALA A 32 1.93 1.17 -11.24
C ALA A 32 1.50 2.46 -10.54
N ALA A 33 0.22 2.55 -10.16
CA ALA A 33 -0.24 3.63 -9.31
C ALA A 33 0.18 3.38 -7.87
N THR A 34 0.52 4.45 -7.15
CA THR A 34 0.90 4.42 -5.74
C THR A 34 0.09 5.45 -4.97
N ILE A 35 -0.43 5.05 -3.81
CA ILE A 35 -1.03 5.96 -2.85
C ILE A 35 -0.14 5.97 -1.61
N THR A 36 0.28 7.17 -1.21
CA THR A 36 1.06 7.41 -0.01
C THR A 36 0.20 8.11 1.03
N TYR A 37 0.23 7.61 2.24
CA TYR A 37 -0.22 8.30 3.44
C TYR A 37 0.98 8.69 4.27
N ARG A 38 1.05 9.96 4.68
CA ARG A 38 2.04 10.47 5.61
C ARG A 38 1.37 11.18 6.76
N ARG A 39 1.82 10.92 7.98
CA ARG A 39 1.46 11.70 9.16
C ARG A 39 2.71 12.19 9.87
N VAL A 40 2.74 13.49 10.19
CA VAL A 40 3.76 14.11 11.03
C VAL A 40 3.08 14.72 12.23
N PHE A 41 3.39 14.21 13.43
CA PHE A 41 2.83 14.72 14.69
C PHE A 41 3.91 14.79 15.76
N LYS A 42 4.59 15.94 15.84
CA LYS A 42 5.65 16.16 16.81
C LYS A 42 5.14 16.01 18.24
N GLY A 43 5.86 15.25 19.05
CA GLY A 43 5.52 14.93 20.43
C GLY A 43 4.56 13.75 20.58
N SER A 44 4.15 13.08 19.50
CA SER A 44 3.44 11.78 19.56
C SER A 44 4.44 10.62 19.54
N SER A 45 3.93 9.41 19.71
CA SER A 45 4.72 8.18 19.53
C SER A 45 3.92 7.21 18.69
N PRO A 46 4.35 6.95 17.45
CA PRO A 46 5.45 7.59 16.70
C PRO A 46 5.12 9.00 16.23
N GLU A 47 6.15 9.82 15.95
CA GLU A 47 5.99 11.18 15.40
C GLU A 47 5.83 11.20 13.89
N PHE A 48 6.40 10.20 13.20
CA PHE A 48 6.36 10.06 11.76
C PHE A 48 5.81 8.69 11.36
N ILE A 49 4.86 8.71 10.43
CA ILE A 49 4.33 7.54 9.75
C ILE A 49 4.30 7.84 8.27
N GLU A 50 4.84 6.95 7.44
CA GLU A 50 4.61 6.93 6.01
C GLU A 50 4.29 5.51 5.56
N ILE A 51 3.17 5.35 4.85
CA ILE A 51 2.75 4.09 4.25
C ILE A 51 2.55 4.33 2.76
N LYS A 52 3.20 3.53 1.93
CA LYS A 52 3.01 3.54 0.47
C LYS A 52 2.39 2.23 0.03
N VAL A 53 1.30 2.31 -0.72
CA VAL A 53 0.61 1.14 -1.27
C VAL A 53 0.53 1.27 -2.78
N SER A 54 1.09 0.29 -3.50
CA SER A 54 0.98 0.19 -4.95
C SER A 54 -0.24 -0.66 -5.34
N ASP A 55 -0.86 -0.34 -6.49
CA ASP A 55 -1.94 -1.14 -7.08
C ASP A 55 -1.48 -2.57 -7.45
N GLN A 56 -0.17 -2.81 -7.55
CA GLN A 56 0.44 -4.13 -7.77
C GLN A 56 0.75 -4.90 -6.47
N GLY A 57 0.43 -4.34 -5.28
CA GLY A 57 0.62 -4.99 -3.98
C GLY A 57 1.93 -4.69 -3.27
N LYS A 58 2.98 -4.30 -3.99
CA LYS A 58 4.24 -3.86 -3.38
C LYS A 58 4.02 -2.61 -2.57
N SER A 59 4.34 -2.66 -1.28
CA SER A 59 4.07 -1.60 -0.34
C SER A 59 5.27 -1.39 0.58
N THR A 60 5.36 -0.21 1.19
CA THR A 60 6.39 0.08 2.18
C THR A 60 5.80 0.83 3.36
N PHE A 61 6.41 0.69 4.52
CA PHE A 61 6.11 1.49 5.70
C PHE A 61 7.38 2.06 6.32
N GLU A 62 7.26 3.26 6.88
CA GLU A 62 8.29 3.93 7.67
C GLU A 62 7.61 4.53 8.90
N ILE A 63 8.02 4.07 10.09
CA ILE A 63 7.41 4.45 11.37
C ILE A 63 8.54 4.73 12.35
N ARG A 64 8.68 5.99 12.80
CA ARG A 64 9.81 6.42 13.61
C ARG A 64 9.54 7.70 14.41
N GLN A 65 10.45 8.05 15.26
CA GLN A 65 10.56 9.42 15.77
C GLN A 65 11.20 10.34 14.71
N LEU A 66 10.98 11.65 14.78
CA LEU A 66 11.49 12.58 13.76
C LEU A 66 13.03 12.68 13.75
N GLU A 67 13.66 12.43 14.90
CA GLU A 67 15.12 12.47 15.05
C GLU A 67 15.80 11.13 14.73
N GLU A 68 15.02 10.07 14.44
CA GLU A 68 15.54 8.76 14.07
C GLU A 68 15.68 8.66 12.56
N ASP A 69 16.79 8.10 12.10
CA ASP A 69 16.95 7.67 10.72
C ASP A 69 16.47 6.21 10.60
N ALA A 70 15.51 5.96 9.75
CA ALA A 70 15.02 4.62 9.44
C ALA A 70 14.73 4.51 7.95
N ASP A 71 15.07 3.35 7.38
CA ASP A 71 14.70 3.02 6.02
C ASP A 71 13.26 2.49 5.99
N ALA A 72 12.57 2.75 4.89
CA ALA A 72 11.24 2.20 4.66
C ALA A 72 11.32 0.67 4.50
N GLU A 73 10.55 -0.06 5.29
CA GLU A 73 10.48 -1.52 5.25
C GLU A 73 9.40 -1.99 4.26
N PRO A 74 9.68 -3.05 3.47
CA PRO A 74 8.71 -3.57 2.52
C PRO A 74 7.64 -4.44 3.20
N PHE A 75 6.42 -4.38 2.67
CA PHE A 75 5.34 -5.34 2.96
C PHE A 75 4.44 -5.52 1.74
N GLU A 76 3.56 -6.51 1.76
CA GLU A 76 2.51 -6.67 0.75
C GLU A 76 1.16 -6.29 1.35
N ALA A 77 0.48 -5.30 0.79
CA ALA A 77 -0.91 -5.03 1.13
C ALA A 77 -1.82 -6.08 0.46
N GLY A 78 -2.74 -6.65 1.22
CA GLY A 78 -3.71 -7.63 0.72
C GLY A 78 -4.64 -7.03 -0.33
N THR A 79 -5.18 -7.89 -1.20
CA THR A 79 -5.99 -7.44 -2.34
C THR A 79 -7.22 -6.62 -1.90
N ALA A 80 -7.93 -7.05 -0.86
CA ALA A 80 -9.14 -6.36 -0.39
C ALA A 80 -8.83 -4.96 0.16
N VAL A 81 -7.82 -4.84 1.00
CA VAL A 81 -7.39 -3.55 1.58
C VAL A 81 -6.88 -2.62 0.48
N ARG A 82 -6.06 -3.14 -0.42
CA ARG A 82 -5.54 -2.39 -1.57
C ARG A 82 -6.68 -1.85 -2.45
N GLN A 83 -7.63 -2.71 -2.83
CA GLN A 83 -8.80 -2.27 -3.61
C GLN A 83 -9.56 -1.17 -2.89
N LYS A 84 -9.81 -1.31 -1.58
CA LYS A 84 -10.51 -0.30 -0.80
C LYS A 84 -9.76 1.04 -0.73
N ILE A 85 -8.43 1.00 -0.60
CA ILE A 85 -7.59 2.21 -0.64
C ILE A 85 -7.74 2.95 -1.97
N PHE A 86 -7.65 2.23 -3.10
CA PHE A 86 -7.76 2.84 -4.42
C PHE A 86 -9.19 3.28 -4.75
N GLU A 87 -10.23 2.58 -4.30
CA GLU A 87 -11.64 3.01 -4.39
C GLU A 87 -11.85 4.34 -3.67
N LEU A 88 -11.44 4.44 -2.40
CA LEU A 88 -11.59 5.67 -1.61
C LEU A 88 -10.77 6.83 -2.20
N ALA A 89 -9.59 6.57 -2.73
CA ALA A 89 -8.80 7.59 -3.41
C ALA A 89 -9.48 8.08 -4.70
N ALA A 90 -10.10 7.18 -5.47
CA ALA A 90 -10.87 7.54 -6.66
C ALA A 90 -12.11 8.38 -6.31
N GLU A 91 -12.83 8.07 -5.23
CA GLU A 91 -13.93 8.90 -4.70
C GLU A 91 -13.45 10.33 -4.36
N LEU A 92 -12.18 10.47 -3.93
CA LEU A 92 -11.51 11.74 -3.65
C LEU A 92 -10.81 12.33 -4.90
N GLN A 93 -11.14 11.85 -6.11
CA GLN A 93 -10.54 12.28 -7.39
C GLN A 93 -9.01 12.19 -7.38
N ASN A 94 -8.49 11.12 -6.75
CA ASN A 94 -7.04 10.92 -6.55
C ASN A 94 -6.35 12.15 -5.93
N PHE A 95 -7.07 12.90 -5.10
CA PHE A 95 -6.60 14.12 -4.39
C PHE A 95 -6.33 15.34 -5.27
N ALA A 96 -6.76 15.36 -6.54
CA ALA A 96 -6.48 16.44 -7.48
C ALA A 96 -7.09 17.79 -7.08
N ILE A 97 -8.26 17.80 -6.41
CA ILE A 97 -9.01 19.01 -6.03
C ILE A 97 -9.55 18.95 -4.60
N ALA A 98 -8.97 18.10 -3.76
CA ALA A 98 -9.48 17.85 -2.42
C ALA A 98 -8.99 18.91 -1.43
N ASP A 99 -9.86 19.87 -1.07
CA ASP A 99 -9.72 20.61 0.20
C ASP A 99 -10.31 19.73 1.30
N LEU A 100 -9.44 19.01 2.00
CA LEU A 100 -9.84 18.03 3.01
C LEU A 100 -9.84 18.60 4.42
N ASP A 101 -9.21 19.75 4.65
CA ASP A 101 -9.10 20.31 5.99
C ASP A 101 -10.38 21.04 6.42
N VAL A 102 -10.74 20.91 7.68
CA VAL A 102 -11.87 21.65 8.21
C VAL A 102 -11.49 23.10 8.45
N GLN A 103 -12.34 24.03 7.97
CA GLN A 103 -12.19 25.48 8.14
C GLN A 103 -12.60 25.94 9.56
N LYS A 104 -12.32 25.13 10.60
CA LYS A 104 -12.64 25.43 11.98
C LYS A 104 -11.40 25.33 12.86
N LYS A 105 -11.35 26.16 13.89
CA LYS A 105 -10.28 26.08 14.89
C LYS A 105 -10.46 24.81 15.72
N ILE A 106 -9.61 23.84 15.51
CA ILE A 106 -9.54 22.57 16.23
C ILE A 106 -8.14 22.35 16.80
N ALA A 107 -7.99 21.39 17.70
CA ALA A 107 -6.67 20.95 18.16
C ALA A 107 -5.82 20.44 16.98
N TYR A 108 -4.52 20.66 17.08
CA TYR A 108 -3.58 20.05 16.12
C TYR A 108 -3.44 18.56 16.44
N LEU A 109 -3.82 17.71 15.50
CA LEU A 109 -3.81 16.24 15.60
C LEU A 109 -2.77 15.60 14.68
N GLY A 110 -1.78 16.39 14.26
CA GLY A 110 -0.77 15.98 13.30
C GLY A 110 -1.14 16.33 11.86
N GLN A 111 -0.16 16.74 11.08
CA GLN A 111 -0.33 16.97 9.65
C GLN A 111 -0.41 15.64 8.93
N LYS A 112 -1.49 15.41 8.23
CA LYS A 112 -1.74 14.24 7.37
C LYS A 112 -1.68 14.64 5.92
N THR A 113 -1.09 13.79 5.10
CA THR A 113 -0.97 14.02 3.65
C THR A 113 -1.34 12.74 2.92
N PHE A 114 -2.24 12.84 1.97
CA PHE A 114 -2.45 11.83 0.94
C PHE A 114 -1.76 12.26 -0.34
N ARG A 115 -1.10 11.33 -1.00
CA ARG A 115 -0.43 11.55 -2.29
C ARG A 115 -0.72 10.40 -3.23
N TYR A 116 -1.15 10.72 -4.44
CA TYR A 116 -1.33 9.79 -5.54
C TYR A 116 -0.24 10.02 -6.58
N GLU A 117 0.33 8.95 -7.10
CA GLU A 117 1.34 8.97 -8.15
C GLU A 117 1.07 7.87 -9.16
N ARG A 118 1.07 8.24 -10.45
CA ARG A 118 1.08 7.31 -11.59
C ARG A 118 1.80 7.97 -12.76
N ASP A 119 2.92 7.41 -13.19
CA ASP A 119 3.76 7.98 -14.25
C ASP A 119 4.16 9.43 -13.92
N SER A 120 3.71 10.41 -14.71
CA SER A 120 3.92 11.84 -14.47
C SER A 120 2.77 12.53 -13.71
N GLU A 121 1.71 11.80 -13.41
CA GLU A 121 0.56 12.33 -12.66
C GLU A 121 0.87 12.25 -11.16
N VAL A 122 0.82 13.41 -10.49
CA VAL A 122 1.05 13.53 -9.05
C VAL A 122 0.04 14.50 -8.47
N HIS A 123 -0.73 14.04 -7.48
CA HIS A 123 -1.65 14.89 -6.73
C HIS A 123 -1.43 14.70 -5.23
N GLU A 124 -1.65 15.75 -4.48
CA GLU A 124 -1.44 15.73 -3.03
C GLU A 124 -2.49 16.58 -2.31
N ALA A 125 -3.02 16.08 -1.19
CA ALA A 125 -3.90 16.82 -0.31
C ALA A 125 -3.41 16.68 1.14
N THR A 126 -3.28 17.81 1.83
CA THR A 126 -2.81 17.89 3.20
C THR A 126 -3.89 18.43 4.12
N PHE A 127 -4.03 17.86 5.31
CA PHE A 127 -5.04 18.26 6.31
C PHE A 127 -4.56 17.92 7.73
N ASN A 128 -5.10 18.64 8.72
CA ASN A 128 -4.98 18.28 10.13
C ASN A 128 -6.15 17.36 10.54
N TYR A 129 -7.36 17.76 10.19
CA TYR A 129 -8.58 17.01 10.48
C TYR A 129 -9.59 17.18 9.37
N THR A 130 -10.31 16.11 9.04
CA THR A 130 -11.32 16.14 7.98
C THR A 130 -12.68 15.62 8.46
N LEU A 131 -13.76 16.19 7.92
CA LEU A 131 -15.12 15.66 8.03
C LEU A 131 -15.55 14.87 6.78
N ASN A 132 -14.70 14.82 5.77
CA ASN A 132 -14.96 14.05 4.58
C ASN A 132 -14.90 12.55 4.91
N VAL A 133 -16.01 11.82 4.69
CA VAL A 133 -16.15 10.42 5.09
C VAL A 133 -15.16 9.51 4.38
N PRO A 134 -15.03 9.53 3.03
CA PRO A 134 -13.99 8.77 2.32
C PRO A 134 -12.57 9.05 2.81
N ALA A 135 -12.22 10.32 3.05
CA ALA A 135 -10.89 10.69 3.54
C ALA A 135 -10.64 10.16 4.97
N ASN A 136 -11.63 10.21 5.85
CA ASN A 136 -11.53 9.61 7.18
C ASN A 136 -11.35 8.09 7.12
N GLN A 137 -12.13 7.40 6.30
CA GLN A 137 -12.01 5.95 6.12
C GLN A 137 -10.63 5.58 5.59
N LEU A 138 -10.14 6.34 4.60
CA LEU A 138 -8.81 6.12 4.03
C LEU A 138 -7.70 6.32 5.07
N ALA A 139 -7.78 7.39 5.87
CA ALA A 139 -6.85 7.64 6.98
C ALA A 139 -6.88 6.51 8.02
N GLN A 140 -8.07 6.02 8.39
CA GLN A 140 -8.21 4.91 9.33
C GLN A 140 -7.58 3.62 8.82
N ILE A 141 -7.72 3.31 7.53
CA ILE A 141 -7.05 2.13 6.92
C ILE A 141 -5.54 2.28 7.03
N PHE A 142 -4.97 3.43 6.67
CA PHE A 142 -3.53 3.65 6.74
C PHE A 142 -2.99 3.65 8.17
N GLU A 143 -3.69 4.27 9.13
CA GLU A 143 -3.31 4.23 10.55
C GLU A 143 -3.40 2.78 11.10
N GLY A 144 -4.39 2.01 10.65
CA GLY A 144 -4.51 0.59 10.99
C GLY A 144 -3.37 -0.24 10.42
N LEU A 145 -2.99 0.00 9.15
CA LEU A 145 -1.83 -0.66 8.54
C LEU A 145 -0.53 -0.31 9.29
N ALA A 146 -0.32 0.96 9.64
CA ALA A 146 0.85 1.38 10.40
C ALA A 146 0.92 0.68 11.76
N ARG A 147 -0.20 0.64 12.50
CA ARG A 147 -0.31 -0.08 13.78
C ARG A 147 0.03 -1.54 13.59
N GLN A 148 -0.60 -2.21 12.65
CA GLN A 148 -0.41 -3.63 12.39
C GLN A 148 1.04 -3.98 12.01
N GLN A 149 1.71 -3.17 11.18
CA GLN A 149 3.11 -3.38 10.84
C GLN A 149 4.02 -3.19 12.06
N SER A 150 3.83 -2.14 12.87
CA SER A 150 4.57 -1.91 14.11
C SER A 150 4.43 -3.09 15.07
N ASP A 151 3.22 -3.57 15.25
CA ASP A 151 2.92 -4.67 16.18
C ASP A 151 3.49 -6.00 15.69
N LEU A 152 3.45 -6.26 14.37
CA LEU A 152 4.10 -7.44 13.78
C LEU A 152 5.62 -7.42 13.97
N VAL A 153 6.28 -6.28 13.71
CA VAL A 153 7.72 -6.12 13.94
C VAL A 153 8.05 -6.35 15.42
N LEU A 154 7.27 -5.78 16.33
CA LEU A 154 7.45 -5.97 17.76
C LEU A 154 7.25 -7.44 18.17
N LEU A 155 6.21 -8.10 17.65
CA LEU A 155 5.95 -9.52 17.92
C LEU A 155 7.09 -10.41 17.44
N GLU A 156 7.57 -10.23 16.21
CA GLU A 156 8.70 -10.98 15.66
C GLU A 156 9.97 -10.78 16.49
N ARG A 157 10.24 -9.55 16.92
CA ARG A 157 11.36 -9.25 17.82
C ARG A 157 11.22 -9.97 19.17
N ARG A 158 10.01 -9.99 19.76
CA ARG A 158 9.76 -10.70 21.03
C ARG A 158 9.87 -12.21 20.87
N ILE A 159 9.33 -12.79 19.79
CA ILE A 159 9.50 -14.21 19.48
C ILE A 159 10.99 -14.60 19.49
N LYS A 160 11.84 -13.75 18.95
CA LYS A 160 13.27 -14.03 18.80
C LYS A 160 14.09 -13.78 20.08
N TYR A 161 13.75 -12.72 20.83
CA TYR A 161 14.63 -12.21 21.90
C TYR A 161 13.97 -12.10 23.29
N ASP A 162 12.63 -12.09 23.37
CA ASP A 162 11.89 -11.88 24.62
C ASP A 162 10.61 -12.75 24.65
N ARG A 163 10.79 -14.05 24.83
CA ARG A 163 9.67 -14.99 24.81
C ARG A 163 8.63 -14.76 25.90
N LEU A 164 9.02 -14.17 27.03
CA LEU A 164 8.08 -13.84 28.10
C LEU A 164 7.17 -12.68 27.72
N GLY A 165 7.70 -11.70 27.00
CA GLY A 165 6.94 -10.55 26.49
C GLY A 165 5.97 -10.86 25.34
N VAL A 166 6.05 -12.07 24.75
CA VAL A 166 5.13 -12.48 23.66
C VAL A 166 3.67 -12.40 24.09
N ASN A 167 3.34 -12.85 25.31
CA ASN A 167 1.96 -12.82 25.81
C ASN A 167 1.39 -11.39 25.86
N ASP A 168 2.20 -10.39 26.19
CA ASP A 168 1.75 -8.99 26.22
C ASP A 168 1.51 -8.44 24.82
N ALA A 169 2.35 -8.81 23.83
CA ALA A 169 2.11 -8.47 22.43
C ALA A 169 0.80 -9.10 21.92
N LEU A 170 0.53 -10.36 22.26
CA LEU A 170 -0.71 -11.04 21.88
C LEU A 170 -1.95 -10.38 22.53
N ARG A 171 -1.83 -9.88 23.75
CA ARG A 171 -2.92 -9.10 24.40
C ARG A 171 -3.21 -7.81 23.67
N GLN A 172 -2.17 -7.14 23.16
CA GLN A 172 -2.36 -5.93 22.36
C GLN A 172 -3.10 -6.25 21.06
N PHE A 173 -2.69 -7.30 20.34
CA PHE A 173 -3.41 -7.75 19.14
C PHE A 173 -4.88 -8.12 19.42
N GLU A 174 -5.15 -8.81 20.52
CA GLU A 174 -6.51 -9.15 20.94
C GLU A 174 -7.36 -7.87 21.10
N SER A 175 -6.83 -6.87 21.83
CA SER A 175 -7.47 -5.58 22.00
C SER A 175 -7.71 -4.86 20.67
N ASP A 176 -6.72 -4.85 19.78
CA ASP A 176 -6.84 -4.15 18.49
C ASP A 176 -7.84 -4.86 17.55
N MET A 177 -7.95 -6.18 17.62
CA MET A 177 -8.98 -6.94 16.91
C MET A 177 -10.39 -6.63 17.44
N ASP A 178 -10.59 -6.61 18.75
CA ASP A 178 -11.87 -6.29 19.38
C ASP A 178 -12.36 -4.90 19.00
N HIS A 179 -11.45 -3.94 18.83
CA HIS A 179 -11.74 -2.58 18.39
C HIS A 179 -11.74 -2.42 16.85
N ARG A 180 -11.54 -3.48 16.09
CA ARG A 180 -11.48 -3.49 14.61
C ARG A 180 -10.45 -2.51 14.04
N LEU A 181 -9.31 -2.43 14.69
CA LEU A 181 -8.21 -1.53 14.31
C LEU A 181 -7.22 -2.16 13.33
N LEU A 182 -7.31 -3.47 13.07
CA LEU A 182 -6.42 -4.21 12.18
C LEU A 182 -7.09 -4.43 10.83
N PRO A 183 -6.57 -3.84 9.74
CA PRO A 183 -7.17 -3.99 8.40
C PRO A 183 -7.00 -5.41 7.81
N GLU A 184 -5.94 -6.13 8.19
CA GLU A 184 -5.55 -7.43 7.65
C GLU A 184 -5.14 -8.41 8.79
N PRO A 185 -6.04 -8.77 9.72
CA PRO A 185 -5.69 -9.60 10.87
C PRO A 185 -5.15 -10.98 10.48
N GLU A 186 -5.49 -11.50 9.30
CA GLU A 186 -4.99 -12.77 8.76
C GLU A 186 -3.46 -12.80 8.59
N ARG A 187 -2.80 -11.67 8.50
CA ARG A 187 -1.33 -11.57 8.44
C ARG A 187 -0.65 -11.99 9.75
N LEU A 188 -1.39 -12.02 10.84
CA LEU A 188 -0.91 -12.53 12.13
C LEU A 188 -0.82 -14.07 12.16
N LEU A 189 -1.59 -14.78 11.33
CA LEU A 189 -1.73 -16.23 11.39
C LEU A 189 -0.39 -17.00 11.39
N PRO A 190 0.60 -16.66 10.53
CA PRO A 190 1.88 -17.39 10.55
C PRO A 190 2.63 -17.28 11.88
N ALA A 191 2.62 -16.10 12.51
CA ALA A 191 3.24 -15.89 13.80
C ALA A 191 2.46 -16.57 14.93
N LEU A 192 1.13 -16.49 14.90
CA LEU A 192 0.25 -17.13 15.87
C LEU A 192 0.39 -18.66 15.86
N ASP A 193 0.39 -19.29 14.67
CA ASP A 193 0.55 -20.72 14.51
C ASP A 193 1.92 -21.18 15.03
N ARG A 194 2.98 -20.42 14.74
CA ARG A 194 4.33 -20.71 15.26
C ARG A 194 4.38 -20.66 16.78
N ILE A 195 3.80 -19.61 17.40
CA ILE A 195 3.74 -19.49 18.87
C ILE A 195 2.91 -20.64 19.48
N ALA A 196 1.75 -20.96 18.90
CA ALA A 196 0.86 -21.99 19.38
C ALA A 196 1.50 -23.41 19.38
N ALA A 197 2.37 -23.65 18.40
CA ALA A 197 3.04 -24.97 18.22
C ALA A 197 4.33 -25.14 19.04
N ASP A 198 5.02 -24.03 19.36
CA ASP A 198 6.35 -24.10 20.01
C ASP A 198 6.22 -24.19 21.56
N SER A 199 6.63 -25.30 22.13
CA SER A 199 6.61 -25.58 23.58
C SER A 199 7.56 -24.70 24.42
N HIS A 200 8.47 -23.97 23.78
CA HIS A 200 9.34 -23.00 24.47
C HIS A 200 8.63 -21.71 24.88
N PHE A 201 7.44 -21.46 24.37
CA PHE A 201 6.59 -20.35 24.86
C PHE A 201 5.76 -20.84 26.06
N VAL A 202 5.50 -19.93 27.00
CA VAL A 202 4.64 -20.18 28.15
C VAL A 202 3.23 -20.59 27.70
N GLU A 203 2.58 -21.50 28.45
CA GLU A 203 1.29 -22.06 28.04
C GLU A 203 0.21 -20.98 27.81
N ILE A 204 0.20 -19.91 28.61
CA ILE A 204 -0.75 -18.82 28.45
C ILE A 204 -0.59 -18.08 27.08
N ALA A 205 0.65 -17.93 26.60
CA ALA A 205 0.91 -17.32 25.27
C ALA A 205 0.47 -18.27 24.15
N ARG A 206 0.75 -19.57 24.28
CA ARG A 206 0.35 -20.58 23.28
C ARG A 206 -1.16 -20.68 23.16
N THR A 207 -1.87 -20.69 24.30
CA THR A 207 -3.33 -20.77 24.35
C THR A 207 -3.95 -19.52 23.72
N ARG A 208 -3.43 -18.32 24.06
CA ARG A 208 -3.90 -17.07 23.46
C ARG A 208 -3.63 -17.02 21.95
N ALA A 209 -2.45 -17.41 21.51
CA ALA A 209 -2.13 -17.45 20.07
C ALA A 209 -3.08 -18.37 19.30
N ARG A 210 -3.43 -19.54 19.88
CA ARG A 210 -4.40 -20.46 19.28
C ARG A 210 -5.79 -19.84 19.20
N ALA A 211 -6.27 -19.25 20.28
CA ALA A 211 -7.59 -18.60 20.31
C ALA A 211 -7.70 -17.45 19.30
N LEU A 212 -6.66 -16.60 19.20
CA LEU A 212 -6.61 -15.53 18.20
C LEU A 212 -6.63 -16.07 16.77
N ALA A 213 -5.84 -17.11 16.48
CA ALA A 213 -5.80 -17.73 15.16
C ALA A 213 -7.16 -18.33 14.77
N GLU A 214 -7.84 -18.99 15.69
CA GLU A 214 -9.19 -19.54 15.49
C GLU A 214 -10.21 -18.42 15.23
N HIS A 215 -10.17 -17.33 16.00
CA HIS A 215 -11.04 -16.18 15.81
C HIS A 215 -10.84 -15.55 14.42
N ILE A 216 -9.59 -15.34 14.00
CA ILE A 216 -9.29 -14.77 12.66
C ILE A 216 -9.82 -15.68 11.55
N ARG A 217 -9.63 -17.01 11.67
CA ARG A 217 -10.14 -17.95 10.66
C ARG A 217 -11.65 -17.97 10.59
N ALA A 218 -12.34 -17.97 11.74
CA ALA A 218 -13.80 -17.92 11.81
C ALA A 218 -14.38 -16.64 11.20
N SER A 219 -13.67 -15.49 11.36
CA SER A 219 -14.12 -14.20 10.82
C SER A 219 -14.01 -14.09 9.28
N ARG A 220 -13.19 -14.96 8.65
CA ARG A 220 -13.05 -15.02 7.18
C ARG A 220 -14.19 -15.77 6.49
N ASP A 221 -14.84 -16.69 7.22
CA ASP A 221 -15.86 -17.57 6.65
C ASP A 221 -17.27 -16.94 6.69
N HIS A 222 -17.37 -15.69 7.17
CA HIS A 222 -18.59 -14.86 7.22
C HIS A 222 -18.47 -13.60 6.39
#